data_968f1970a8ae7c41e616ce2f9d34ba77
#
_entry.id   968f1970a8ae7c41e616ce2f9d34ba77
#
_cell.length_a   1.000
_cell.length_b   1.000
_cell.length_c   1.000
_cell.angle_alpha   90.00
_cell.angle_beta   90.00
_cell.angle_gamma   90.00
#
_symmetry.space_group_name_H-M   'P 1'
#
loop_
_entity.id
_entity.type
_entity.pdbx_description
1 polymer ?
#
loop_
_entity_poly.entity_id
_entity_poly.type
_entity_poly.pdbx_seq_one_letter_code
_entity_poly.pdbx_strand_id
1 'polypeptide(L)'
;MRDDMKTESDNHKSKCRENEKNLQNRRVAKVTRLRHKRRSERRYMFCTRIAAVIFTMSVIAIVIVMWCRHKDNERTLQTQNEMSKEISEIRENETKKLYELPVAGIERVFRDILRNVEKLSAPAEILPEYQPLYEQNPDMIGWLKIEDTVIDYPVMQTMEDEDYYLDYDFNREPNNNGCLIMDTDSTVGTDPKDNEYYNGSKPSTNLIIHGHTMKSGLMFGGLKQYADETYGKNHSIICFDSLYEQREYQLIAVFYSQVFNNTDKVFKYYNFFQADTQEEFDDWYENIKAMSLYDTGVTAEYGDEFITLSCCSYQVEDGRFVVVGKRIV
;
A
#
# COMPACT_ATOMS: atom_id res chain seq x y z
N MET A 1 40.76 -2.58 -102.21
CA MET A 1 39.29 -2.95 -102.22
C MET A 1 38.93 -4.26 -101.46
N ARG A 2 39.81 -5.22 -101.23
CA ARG A 2 39.53 -6.42 -100.45
C ARG A 2 39.84 -6.32 -98.94
N ASP A 3 40.75 -5.46 -98.57
CA ASP A 3 41.13 -5.27 -97.18
C ASP A 3 40.16 -4.34 -96.36
N ASP A 4 39.58 -3.35 -97.02
CA ASP A 4 38.59 -2.45 -96.36
C ASP A 4 37.28 -3.18 -96.04
N MET A 5 36.84 -4.15 -96.78
CA MET A 5 35.63 -4.93 -96.49
C MET A 5 35.78 -5.92 -95.28
N LYS A 6 37.03 -6.37 -95.04
CA LYS A 6 37.30 -7.26 -93.88
C LYS A 6 37.31 -6.46 -92.56
N THR A 7 37.88 -5.29 -92.52
CA THR A 7 37.88 -4.42 -91.33
C THR A 7 36.50 -3.90 -90.95
N GLU A 8 35.63 -3.59 -91.89
CA GLU A 8 34.24 -3.22 -91.64
C GLU A 8 33.40 -4.39 -91.11
N SER A 9 33.56 -5.59 -91.59
CA SER A 9 32.89 -6.81 -91.15
C SER A 9 33.31 -7.19 -89.71
N ASP A 10 34.57 -7.06 -89.35
CA ASP A 10 35.06 -7.36 -88.02
C ASP A 10 34.67 -6.31 -86.99
N ASN A 11 34.58 -5.05 -87.43
CA ASN A 11 34.06 -3.95 -86.55
C ASN A 11 32.55 -4.08 -86.26
N HIS A 12 31.81 -4.54 -87.30
CA HIS A 12 30.38 -4.86 -87.18
C HIS A 12 30.10 -6.06 -86.25
N LYS A 13 30.92 -7.10 -86.29
CA LYS A 13 30.85 -8.26 -85.42
C LYS A 13 31.24 -7.93 -83.97
N SER A 14 32.26 -7.08 -83.80
CA SER A 14 32.67 -6.57 -82.50
C SER A 14 31.55 -5.75 -81.79
N LYS A 15 30.91 -4.82 -82.50
CA LYS A 15 29.77 -4.04 -82.02
C LYS A 15 28.55 -4.90 -81.67
N CYS A 16 28.30 -5.95 -82.53
CA CYS A 16 27.18 -6.86 -82.20
C CYS A 16 27.44 -7.68 -80.94
N ARG A 17 28.67 -8.19 -80.73
CA ARG A 17 29.03 -8.89 -79.46
C ARG A 17 29.01 -7.97 -78.24
N GLU A 18 29.36 -6.73 -78.38
CA GLU A 18 29.30 -5.75 -77.31
C GLU A 18 27.84 -5.39 -76.91
N ASN A 19 26.98 -5.22 -77.89
CA ASN A 19 25.56 -5.06 -77.72
C ASN A 19 24.88 -6.23 -77.00
N GLU A 20 25.23 -7.46 -77.40
CA GLU A 20 24.74 -8.69 -76.75
C GLU A 20 25.19 -8.76 -75.29
N LYS A 21 26.47 -8.51 -75.01
CA LYS A 21 26.99 -8.45 -73.65
C LYS A 21 26.27 -7.38 -72.79
N ASN A 22 26.04 -6.21 -73.35
CA ASN A 22 25.32 -5.13 -72.68
C ASN A 22 23.88 -5.51 -72.42
N LEU A 23 23.19 -6.15 -73.30
CA LEU A 23 21.84 -6.67 -73.16
C LEU A 23 21.76 -7.75 -72.04
N GLN A 24 22.75 -8.67 -72.04
CA GLN A 24 22.86 -9.74 -71.05
C GLN A 24 23.13 -9.15 -69.66
N ASN A 25 24.02 -8.15 -69.52
CA ASN A 25 24.30 -7.43 -68.28
C ASN A 25 23.06 -6.70 -67.74
N ARG A 26 22.29 -6.06 -68.63
CA ARG A 26 21.01 -5.41 -68.24
C ARG A 26 19.99 -6.43 -67.75
N ARG A 27 19.88 -7.61 -68.36
CA ARG A 27 19.00 -8.70 -67.90
C ARG A 27 19.41 -9.25 -66.55
N VAL A 28 20.70 -9.48 -66.33
CA VAL A 28 21.24 -9.94 -65.04
C VAL A 28 20.99 -8.89 -63.94
N ALA A 29 21.26 -7.59 -64.22
CA ALA A 29 21.00 -6.50 -63.27
C ALA A 29 19.52 -6.39 -62.89
N LYS A 30 18.60 -6.56 -63.87
CA LYS A 30 17.16 -6.55 -63.64
C LYS A 30 16.71 -7.72 -62.73
N VAL A 31 17.22 -8.93 -63.00
CA VAL A 31 16.93 -10.13 -62.20
C VAL A 31 17.49 -9.97 -60.78
N THR A 32 18.69 -9.45 -60.63
CA THR A 32 19.30 -9.19 -59.32
C THR A 32 18.51 -8.17 -58.50
N ARG A 33 18.06 -7.07 -59.12
CA ARG A 33 17.19 -6.06 -58.46
C ARG A 33 15.86 -6.66 -58.02
N LEU A 34 15.23 -7.51 -58.85
CA LEU A 34 13.98 -8.18 -58.49
C LEU A 34 14.16 -9.19 -57.35
N ARG A 35 15.29 -9.91 -57.33
CA ARG A 35 15.64 -10.83 -56.21
C ARG A 35 15.86 -10.05 -54.91
N HIS A 36 16.57 -8.92 -54.96
CA HIS A 36 16.78 -8.04 -53.81
C HIS A 36 15.46 -7.46 -53.26
N LYS A 37 14.59 -6.96 -54.14
CA LYS A 37 13.27 -6.45 -53.78
C LYS A 37 12.41 -7.53 -53.08
N ARG A 38 12.31 -8.72 -53.64
CA ARG A 38 11.58 -9.85 -53.04
C ARG A 38 12.15 -10.28 -51.68
N ARG A 39 13.50 -10.23 -51.52
CA ARG A 39 14.16 -10.55 -50.26
C ARG A 39 13.87 -9.48 -49.18
N SER A 40 13.86 -8.21 -49.55
CA SER A 40 13.50 -7.10 -48.68
C SER A 40 12.02 -7.20 -48.26
N GLU A 41 11.10 -7.44 -49.19
CA GLU A 41 9.66 -7.61 -48.89
C GLU A 41 9.41 -8.81 -47.96
N ARG A 42 10.09 -9.94 -48.17
CA ARG A 42 9.98 -11.09 -47.24
C ARG A 42 10.51 -10.79 -45.85
N ARG A 43 11.63 -10.05 -45.74
CA ARG A 43 12.16 -9.60 -44.43
C ARG A 43 11.21 -8.66 -43.74
N TYR A 44 10.65 -7.69 -44.45
CA TYR A 44 9.66 -6.76 -43.93
C TYR A 44 8.43 -7.50 -43.39
N MET A 45 7.84 -8.39 -44.18
CA MET A 45 6.68 -9.21 -43.77
C MET A 45 7.02 -10.14 -42.58
N PHE A 46 8.24 -10.62 -42.45
CA PHE A 46 8.68 -11.40 -41.31
C PHE A 46 8.78 -10.55 -40.05
N CYS A 47 9.42 -9.37 -40.15
CA CYS A 47 9.50 -8.41 -39.01
C CYS A 47 8.13 -7.93 -38.57
N THR A 48 7.20 -7.62 -39.48
CA THR A 48 5.84 -7.20 -39.13
C THR A 48 5.05 -8.32 -38.44
N ARG A 49 5.22 -9.58 -38.83
CA ARG A 49 4.60 -10.71 -38.13
C ARG A 49 5.16 -10.90 -36.72
N ILE A 50 6.47 -10.77 -36.53
CA ILE A 50 7.08 -10.81 -35.18
C ILE A 50 6.56 -9.67 -34.34
N ALA A 51 6.52 -8.44 -34.85
CA ALA A 51 6.01 -7.28 -34.14
C ALA A 51 4.53 -7.48 -33.73
N ALA A 52 3.71 -8.04 -34.61
CA ALA A 52 2.32 -8.35 -34.29
C ALA A 52 2.20 -9.41 -33.18
N VAL A 53 3.03 -10.45 -33.18
CA VAL A 53 3.05 -11.46 -32.12
C VAL A 53 3.48 -10.85 -30.80
N ILE A 54 4.53 -10.04 -30.77
CA ILE A 54 5.00 -9.35 -29.57
C ILE A 54 3.88 -8.44 -29.02
N PHE A 55 3.24 -7.68 -29.90
CA PHE A 55 2.12 -6.80 -29.50
C PHE A 55 0.95 -7.59 -28.89
N THR A 56 0.53 -8.69 -29.53
CA THR A 56 -0.55 -9.53 -28.98
C THR A 56 -0.19 -10.15 -27.64
N MET A 57 1.04 -10.64 -27.46
CA MET A 57 1.53 -11.16 -26.18
C MET A 57 1.55 -10.09 -25.09
N SER A 58 1.96 -8.85 -25.43
CA SER A 58 1.94 -7.72 -24.49
C SER A 58 0.52 -7.37 -24.05
N VAL A 59 -0.43 -7.36 -24.97
CA VAL A 59 -1.86 -7.11 -24.65
C VAL A 59 -2.40 -8.21 -23.71
N ILE A 60 -2.11 -9.48 -24.02
CA ILE A 60 -2.53 -10.61 -23.18
C ILE A 60 -1.93 -10.48 -21.77
N ALA A 61 -0.65 -10.14 -21.65
CA ALA A 61 0.01 -9.94 -20.35
C ALA A 61 -0.66 -8.80 -19.54
N ILE A 62 -0.99 -7.68 -20.19
CA ILE A 62 -1.70 -6.57 -19.54
C ILE A 62 -3.07 -7.03 -19.03
N VAL A 63 -3.84 -7.76 -19.84
CA VAL A 63 -5.17 -8.27 -19.45
C VAL A 63 -5.06 -9.21 -18.26
N ILE A 64 -4.06 -10.11 -18.25
CA ILE A 64 -3.82 -11.01 -17.11
C ILE A 64 -3.51 -10.23 -15.84
N VAL A 65 -2.62 -9.23 -15.91
CA VAL A 65 -2.28 -8.39 -14.75
C VAL A 65 -3.51 -7.63 -14.23
N MET A 66 -4.33 -7.07 -15.13
CA MET A 66 -5.56 -6.40 -14.75
C MET A 66 -6.55 -7.35 -14.09
N TRP A 67 -6.69 -8.55 -14.60
CA TRP A 67 -7.57 -9.58 -14.03
C TRP A 67 -7.10 -10.02 -12.64
N CYS A 68 -5.79 -10.27 -12.44
CA CYS A 68 -5.22 -10.60 -11.13
C CYS A 68 -5.51 -9.48 -10.10
N ARG A 69 -5.23 -8.23 -10.47
CA ARG A 69 -5.51 -7.08 -9.59
C ARG A 69 -6.99 -6.95 -9.23
N HIS A 70 -7.87 -7.18 -10.20
CA HIS A 70 -9.31 -7.15 -9.94
C HIS A 70 -9.71 -8.23 -8.94
N LYS A 71 -9.19 -9.45 -9.12
CA LYS A 71 -9.44 -10.57 -8.20
C LYS A 71 -8.91 -10.28 -6.79
N ASP A 72 -7.71 -9.69 -6.66
CA ASP A 72 -7.16 -9.31 -5.36
C ASP A 72 -8.04 -8.25 -4.67
N ASN A 73 -8.50 -7.24 -5.42
CA ASN A 73 -9.40 -6.22 -4.87
C ASN A 73 -10.72 -6.82 -4.37
N GLU A 74 -11.35 -7.73 -5.14
CA GLU A 74 -12.58 -8.40 -4.72
C GLU A 74 -12.35 -9.24 -3.47
N ARG A 75 -11.25 -9.99 -3.40
CA ARG A 75 -10.90 -10.77 -2.21
C ARG A 75 -10.71 -9.88 -0.99
N THR A 76 -9.95 -8.79 -1.12
CA THR A 76 -9.73 -7.85 -0.01
C THR A 76 -11.06 -7.29 0.52
N LEU A 77 -11.94 -6.82 -0.36
CA LEU A 77 -13.25 -6.29 0.02
C LEU A 77 -14.13 -7.34 0.67
N GLN A 78 -14.16 -8.55 0.14
CA GLN A 78 -14.96 -9.64 0.71
C GLN A 78 -14.48 -10.00 2.12
N THR A 79 -13.17 -10.24 2.28
CA THR A 79 -12.57 -10.59 3.58
C THR A 79 -12.79 -9.46 4.60
N GLN A 80 -12.58 -8.20 4.21
CA GLN A 80 -12.85 -7.03 5.04
C GLN A 80 -14.30 -6.99 5.52
N ASN A 81 -15.26 -7.13 4.59
CA ASN A 81 -16.67 -7.07 4.91
C ASN A 81 -17.11 -8.21 5.84
N GLU A 82 -16.58 -9.43 5.64
CA GLU A 82 -16.85 -10.58 6.49
C GLU A 82 -16.34 -10.34 7.92
N MET A 83 -15.09 -9.89 8.07
CA MET A 83 -14.49 -9.59 9.37
C MET A 83 -15.19 -8.43 10.09
N SER A 84 -15.45 -7.31 9.41
CA SER A 84 -16.15 -6.16 9.98
C SER A 84 -17.57 -6.51 10.43
N LYS A 85 -18.25 -7.37 9.67
CA LYS A 85 -19.57 -7.89 10.05
C LYS A 85 -19.50 -8.77 11.29
N GLU A 86 -18.54 -9.69 11.38
CA GLU A 86 -18.33 -10.55 12.54
C GLU A 86 -18.08 -9.71 13.81
N ILE A 87 -17.20 -8.70 13.74
CA ILE A 87 -16.96 -7.77 14.84
C ILE A 87 -18.25 -7.07 15.28
N SER A 88 -19.02 -6.54 14.32
CA SER A 88 -20.23 -5.81 14.64
C SER A 88 -21.32 -6.69 15.26
N GLU A 89 -21.46 -7.94 14.80
CA GLU A 89 -22.40 -8.93 15.38
C GLU A 89 -22.01 -9.29 16.81
N ILE A 90 -20.74 -9.48 17.11
CA ILE A 90 -20.27 -9.78 18.47
C ILE A 90 -20.52 -8.59 19.39
N ARG A 91 -20.17 -7.37 18.97
CA ARG A 91 -20.44 -6.14 19.75
C ARG A 91 -21.92 -5.95 20.05
N GLU A 92 -22.79 -6.16 19.07
CA GLU A 92 -24.25 -6.06 19.26
C GLU A 92 -24.75 -7.12 20.26
N ASN A 93 -24.25 -8.34 20.18
CA ASN A 93 -24.64 -9.42 21.09
C ASN A 93 -24.16 -9.16 22.53
N GLU A 94 -22.93 -8.67 22.72
CA GLU A 94 -22.44 -8.29 24.05
C GLU A 94 -23.26 -7.11 24.64
N THR A 95 -23.56 -6.12 23.82
CA THR A 95 -24.40 -4.99 24.21
C THR A 95 -25.81 -5.47 24.63
N LYS A 96 -26.45 -6.38 23.86
CA LYS A 96 -27.75 -6.94 24.22
C LYS A 96 -27.72 -7.72 25.53
N LYS A 97 -26.69 -8.55 25.74
CA LYS A 97 -26.49 -9.25 27.03
C LYS A 97 -26.44 -8.29 28.21
N LEU A 98 -25.76 -7.15 28.04
CA LEU A 98 -25.65 -6.13 29.08
C LEU A 98 -27.02 -5.48 29.42
N TYR A 99 -27.84 -5.20 28.39
CA TYR A 99 -29.18 -4.61 28.59
C TYR A 99 -30.22 -5.60 29.13
N GLU A 100 -30.04 -6.90 28.92
CA GLU A 100 -30.92 -7.95 29.43
C GLU A 100 -30.60 -8.34 30.88
N LEU A 101 -29.51 -7.82 31.47
CA LEU A 101 -29.20 -8.10 32.87
C LEU A 101 -30.24 -7.46 33.80
N PRO A 102 -30.90 -8.24 34.70
CA PRO A 102 -31.75 -7.67 35.73
C PRO A 102 -30.92 -6.71 36.59
N VAL A 103 -31.55 -5.67 37.17
CA VAL A 103 -30.89 -4.66 38.02
C VAL A 103 -30.01 -5.32 39.10
N ALA A 104 -30.47 -6.45 39.70
CA ALA A 104 -29.66 -7.25 40.63
C ALA A 104 -28.43 -7.89 39.99
N GLY A 105 -28.42 -8.11 38.64
CA GLY A 105 -27.29 -8.59 37.86
C GLY A 105 -26.27 -7.51 37.64
N ILE A 106 -26.69 -6.28 37.34
CA ILE A 106 -25.83 -5.10 37.19
C ILE A 106 -25.09 -4.80 38.50
N GLU A 107 -25.77 -4.86 39.66
CA GLU A 107 -25.10 -4.72 40.96
C GLU A 107 -24.10 -5.84 41.26
N ARG A 108 -24.32 -7.04 40.72
CA ARG A 108 -23.39 -8.17 40.87
C ARG A 108 -22.18 -7.97 40.00
N VAL A 109 -22.38 -7.59 38.74
CA VAL A 109 -21.29 -7.23 37.81
C VAL A 109 -20.46 -6.06 38.37
N PHE A 110 -21.12 -5.03 38.91
CA PHE A 110 -20.41 -3.89 39.57
C PHE A 110 -19.63 -4.33 40.82
N ARG A 111 -20.19 -5.22 41.64
CA ARG A 111 -19.46 -5.83 42.76
C ARG A 111 -18.34 -6.74 42.34
N ASP A 112 -18.49 -7.47 41.24
CA ASP A 112 -17.45 -8.33 40.68
C ASP A 112 -16.35 -7.49 40.02
N ILE A 113 -16.69 -6.40 39.36
CA ILE A 113 -15.69 -5.39 38.90
C ILE A 113 -14.95 -4.81 40.10
N LEU A 114 -15.62 -4.36 41.16
CA LEU A 114 -14.99 -3.84 42.35
C LEU A 114 -14.14 -4.87 43.12
N ARG A 115 -14.54 -6.17 43.10
CA ARG A 115 -13.72 -7.28 43.63
C ARG A 115 -12.56 -7.64 42.72
N ASN A 116 -12.70 -7.46 41.41
CA ASN A 116 -11.66 -7.71 40.41
C ASN A 116 -10.63 -6.58 40.35
N VAL A 117 -10.94 -5.41 40.90
CA VAL A 117 -9.92 -4.36 41.20
C VAL A 117 -8.84 -4.92 42.13
N GLU A 118 -9.14 -5.91 42.99
CA GLU A 118 -8.12 -6.65 43.78
C GLU A 118 -7.37 -7.73 42.94
N LYS A 119 -7.79 -8.03 41.68
CA LYS A 119 -7.14 -8.99 40.77
C LYS A 119 -6.37 -8.31 39.65
N LEU A 120 -5.86 -7.12 39.86
CA LEU A 120 -5.13 -6.31 38.89
C LEU A 120 -3.75 -6.87 38.45
N SER A 121 -3.52 -8.16 38.70
CA SER A 121 -2.37 -8.91 38.19
C SER A 121 -2.71 -9.93 37.09
N ALA A 122 -3.96 -9.92 36.59
CA ALA A 122 -4.34 -10.80 35.50
C ALA A 122 -3.81 -10.22 34.16
N PRO A 123 -3.35 -11.06 33.21
CA PRO A 123 -3.05 -10.60 31.86
C PRO A 123 -4.25 -9.90 31.24
N ALA A 124 -4.02 -8.91 30.38
CA ALA A 124 -5.10 -8.30 29.62
C ALA A 124 -5.82 -9.38 28.80
N GLU A 125 -7.14 -9.39 28.85
CA GLU A 125 -7.96 -10.28 28.03
C GLU A 125 -8.21 -9.61 26.67
N ILE A 126 -8.12 -10.41 25.61
CA ILE A 126 -8.45 -9.93 24.25
C ILE A 126 -9.94 -9.56 24.23
N LEU A 127 -10.25 -8.41 23.64
CA LEU A 127 -11.63 -7.97 23.45
C LEU A 127 -12.44 -9.05 22.71
N PRO A 128 -13.67 -9.38 23.17
CA PRO A 128 -14.45 -10.49 22.65
C PRO A 128 -14.64 -10.46 21.14
N GLU A 129 -14.80 -9.28 20.57
CA GLU A 129 -14.97 -9.07 19.13
C GLU A 129 -13.73 -9.39 18.29
N TYR A 130 -12.52 -9.35 18.88
CA TYR A 130 -11.26 -9.65 18.19
C TYR A 130 -10.74 -11.06 18.45
N GLN A 131 -11.27 -11.75 19.46
CA GLN A 131 -10.83 -13.10 19.83
C GLN A 131 -10.90 -14.10 18.66
N PRO A 132 -11.99 -14.20 17.87
CA PRO A 132 -12.05 -15.13 16.74
C PRO A 132 -11.05 -14.81 15.63
N LEU A 133 -10.78 -13.52 15.37
CA LEU A 133 -9.82 -13.09 14.34
C LEU A 133 -8.38 -13.35 14.80
N TYR A 134 -8.08 -13.10 16.05
CA TYR A 134 -6.79 -13.42 16.63
C TYR A 134 -6.49 -14.92 16.62
N GLU A 135 -7.47 -15.77 16.88
CA GLU A 135 -7.33 -17.22 16.79
C GLU A 135 -7.06 -17.70 15.37
N GLN A 136 -7.61 -17.00 14.35
CA GLN A 136 -7.33 -17.28 12.94
C GLN A 136 -5.93 -16.81 12.53
N ASN A 137 -5.51 -15.63 12.99
CA ASN A 137 -4.20 -15.07 12.70
C ASN A 137 -3.63 -14.27 13.88
N PRO A 138 -2.71 -14.88 14.67
CA PRO A 138 -2.11 -14.24 15.85
C PRO A 138 -1.17 -13.07 15.54
N ASP A 139 -0.84 -12.81 14.27
CA ASP A 139 -0.08 -11.62 13.87
C ASP A 139 -0.94 -10.35 13.86
N MET A 140 -2.27 -10.48 14.03
CA MET A 140 -3.17 -9.35 14.22
C MET A 140 -2.93 -8.71 15.58
N ILE A 141 -2.75 -7.38 15.59
CA ILE A 141 -2.50 -6.60 16.81
C ILE A 141 -3.57 -5.55 17.09
N GLY A 142 -4.48 -5.34 16.15
CA GLY A 142 -5.56 -4.38 16.30
C GLY A 142 -6.39 -4.19 15.04
N TRP A 143 -7.28 -3.20 15.10
CA TRP A 143 -8.23 -2.86 14.05
C TRP A 143 -8.28 -1.35 13.84
N LEU A 144 -8.05 -0.89 12.61
CA LEU A 144 -8.12 0.52 12.25
C LEU A 144 -9.40 0.81 11.48
N LYS A 145 -10.18 1.78 11.95
CA LYS A 145 -11.39 2.24 11.29
C LYS A 145 -11.45 3.77 11.24
N ILE A 146 -11.85 4.30 10.09
CA ILE A 146 -12.22 5.71 9.92
C ILE A 146 -13.62 5.73 9.31
N GLU A 147 -14.58 6.30 10.05
CA GLU A 147 -15.98 6.30 9.65
C GLU A 147 -16.18 7.02 8.31
N ASP A 148 -17.16 6.58 7.54
CA ASP A 148 -17.49 7.06 6.20
C ASP A 148 -16.34 6.96 5.18
N THR A 149 -15.36 6.09 5.42
CA THR A 149 -14.26 5.79 4.50
C THR A 149 -14.15 4.29 4.23
N VAL A 150 -13.25 3.91 3.32
CA VAL A 150 -12.92 2.49 3.06
C VAL A 150 -11.97 1.90 4.12
N ILE A 151 -11.43 2.73 5.02
CA ILE A 151 -10.47 2.28 6.03
C ILE A 151 -11.25 1.63 7.18
N ASP A 152 -11.28 0.30 7.15
CA ASP A 152 -11.93 -0.57 8.15
C ASP A 152 -11.22 -1.93 8.08
N TYR A 153 -9.97 -2.01 8.59
CA TYR A 153 -9.04 -3.11 8.33
C TYR A 153 -8.33 -3.62 9.59
N PRO A 154 -7.98 -4.92 9.62
CA PRO A 154 -7.05 -5.43 10.60
C PRO A 154 -5.67 -4.78 10.41
N VAL A 155 -4.96 -4.61 11.52
CA VAL A 155 -3.56 -4.17 11.54
C VAL A 155 -2.70 -5.33 12.01
N MET A 156 -1.69 -5.65 11.22
CA MET A 156 -0.80 -6.79 11.41
C MET A 156 0.57 -6.32 11.91
N GLN A 157 1.28 -7.17 12.62
CA GLN A 157 2.67 -6.93 12.99
C GLN A 157 3.44 -8.26 13.07
N THR A 158 4.58 -8.33 12.39
CA THR A 158 5.51 -9.47 12.45
C THR A 158 6.91 -8.96 12.76
N MET A 159 7.52 -9.49 13.83
CA MET A 159 8.84 -9.04 14.28
C MET A 159 10.00 -9.61 13.45
N GLU A 160 9.78 -10.74 12.76
CA GLU A 160 10.81 -11.40 11.96
C GLU A 160 10.92 -10.85 10.53
N ASP A 161 9.80 -10.41 9.94
CA ASP A 161 9.71 -9.85 8.60
C ASP A 161 8.63 -8.76 8.60
N GLU A 162 9.05 -7.53 8.89
CA GLU A 162 8.14 -6.39 9.06
C GLU A 162 7.33 -6.05 7.81
N ASP A 163 7.84 -6.40 6.62
CA ASP A 163 7.19 -6.15 5.33
C ASP A 163 6.28 -7.32 4.87
N TYR A 164 6.23 -8.45 5.61
CA TYR A 164 5.51 -9.65 5.19
C TYR A 164 4.09 -9.36 4.70
N TYR A 165 3.31 -8.63 5.49
CA TYR A 165 1.92 -8.33 5.17
C TYR A 165 1.73 -7.21 4.14
N LEU A 166 2.78 -6.65 3.57
CA LEU A 166 2.64 -5.79 2.39
C LEU A 166 2.27 -6.58 1.14
N ASP A 167 2.67 -7.85 1.06
CA ASP A 167 2.43 -8.73 -0.09
C ASP A 167 1.46 -9.88 0.21
N TYR A 168 0.97 -9.99 1.45
CA TYR A 168 0.05 -11.05 1.90
C TYR A 168 -1.18 -10.48 2.59
N ASP A 169 -2.34 -11.13 2.39
CA ASP A 169 -3.58 -10.78 3.08
C ASP A 169 -3.65 -11.39 4.50
N PHE A 170 -4.74 -11.10 5.21
CA PHE A 170 -4.99 -11.62 6.56
C PHE A 170 -4.91 -13.16 6.65
N ASN A 171 -5.28 -13.86 5.58
CA ASN A 171 -5.23 -15.33 5.52
C ASN A 171 -3.83 -15.86 5.12
N ARG A 172 -2.81 -14.99 5.04
CA ARG A 172 -1.45 -15.31 4.59
C ARG A 172 -1.39 -15.80 3.14
N GLU A 173 -2.36 -15.37 2.31
CA GLU A 173 -2.37 -15.65 0.88
C GLU A 173 -1.77 -14.45 0.12
N PRO A 174 -0.99 -14.69 -0.96
CA PRO A 174 -0.44 -13.61 -1.77
C PRO A 174 -1.53 -12.66 -2.27
N ASN A 175 -1.36 -11.37 -2.01
CA ASN A 175 -2.32 -10.33 -2.38
C ASN A 175 -1.60 -8.99 -2.58
N ASN A 176 -1.75 -8.37 -3.76
CA ASN A 176 -1.10 -7.08 -4.07
C ASN A 176 -1.61 -5.90 -3.22
N ASN A 177 -2.73 -6.04 -2.55
CA ASN A 177 -3.23 -5.00 -1.63
C ASN A 177 -2.54 -5.10 -0.25
N GLY A 178 -2.07 -6.29 0.13
CA GLY A 178 -1.53 -6.57 1.44
C GLY A 178 -2.52 -6.32 2.58
N CYS A 179 -1.99 -6.05 3.75
CA CYS A 179 -2.70 -5.55 4.93
C CYS A 179 -2.12 -4.20 5.38
N LEU A 180 -2.75 -3.57 6.36
CA LEU A 180 -2.11 -2.53 7.15
C LEU A 180 -1.11 -3.17 8.11
N ILE A 181 0.07 -2.60 8.23
CA ILE A 181 1.12 -3.09 9.12
C ILE A 181 1.50 -2.02 10.15
N MET A 182 1.71 -2.43 11.37
CA MET A 182 2.32 -1.56 12.39
C MET A 182 3.82 -1.74 12.35
N ASP A 183 4.54 -0.62 12.40
CA ASP A 183 5.99 -0.58 12.51
C ASP A 183 6.45 -1.39 13.74
N THR A 184 7.54 -2.15 13.60
CA THR A 184 8.02 -3.07 14.64
C THR A 184 8.58 -2.36 15.87
N ASP A 185 8.96 -1.07 15.75
CA ASP A 185 9.36 -0.23 16.88
C ASP A 185 8.16 0.33 17.66
N SER A 186 6.92 0.14 17.18
CA SER A 186 5.69 0.48 17.88
C SER A 186 5.16 -0.70 18.69
N THR A 187 4.65 -0.45 19.89
CA THR A 187 3.91 -1.45 20.67
C THR A 187 2.54 -0.91 21.10
N VAL A 188 1.51 -1.71 20.90
CA VAL A 188 0.15 -1.37 21.35
C VAL A 188 -0.01 -1.44 22.87
N GLY A 189 0.96 -2.07 23.55
CA GLY A 189 0.86 -2.32 25.00
C GLY A 189 -0.22 -3.34 25.34
N THR A 190 -0.15 -3.82 26.55
CA THR A 190 -1.15 -4.71 27.17
C THR A 190 -1.64 -4.12 28.50
N ASP A 191 -1.21 -2.89 28.79
CA ASP A 191 -1.53 -2.19 30.04
C ASP A 191 -2.56 -1.10 29.74
N PRO A 192 -3.75 -1.16 30.34
CA PRO A 192 -4.70 -0.06 30.27
C PRO A 192 -4.09 1.23 30.79
N LYS A 193 -4.36 2.35 30.14
CA LYS A 193 -3.86 3.67 30.51
C LYS A 193 -4.13 3.96 31.99
N ASP A 194 -3.13 4.47 32.69
CA ASP A 194 -3.19 4.93 34.09
C ASP A 194 -3.39 3.84 35.16
N ASN A 195 -3.12 2.58 34.85
CA ASN A 195 -3.19 1.54 35.86
C ASN A 195 -1.80 1.15 36.40
N GLU A 196 -1.35 1.83 37.46
CA GLU A 196 -0.05 1.57 38.09
C GLU A 196 0.11 0.16 38.70
N TYR A 197 -0.98 -0.60 38.83
CA TYR A 197 -0.98 -1.96 39.37
C TYR A 197 -0.98 -3.05 38.27
N TYR A 198 -1.05 -2.64 37.00
CA TYR A 198 -1.11 -3.60 35.91
C TYR A 198 0.31 -4.04 35.48
N ASN A 199 0.52 -5.34 35.36
CA ASN A 199 1.83 -5.92 35.03
C ASN A 199 1.98 -6.14 33.51
N GLY A 200 1.47 -5.21 32.71
CA GLY A 200 1.57 -5.22 31.25
C GLY A 200 2.62 -4.25 30.72
N SER A 201 2.81 -4.25 29.43
CA SER A 201 3.62 -3.25 28.72
C SER A 201 2.77 -2.02 28.39
N LYS A 202 3.35 -0.84 28.56
CA LYS A 202 2.69 0.40 28.12
C LYS A 202 2.75 0.53 26.60
N PRO A 203 1.75 1.17 25.98
CA PRO A 203 1.82 1.49 24.55
C PRO A 203 2.96 2.48 24.28
N SER A 204 3.47 2.46 23.06
CA SER A 204 4.36 3.52 22.58
C SER A 204 3.67 4.87 22.57
N THR A 205 4.42 5.96 22.78
CA THR A 205 3.89 7.32 22.68
C THR A 205 3.25 7.58 21.31
N ASN A 206 3.82 6.98 20.24
CA ASN A 206 3.29 7.08 18.88
C ASN A 206 3.27 5.69 18.21
N LEU A 207 2.10 5.30 17.74
CA LEU A 207 1.90 4.09 16.96
C LEU A 207 1.99 4.44 15.47
N ILE A 208 2.90 3.83 14.74
CA ILE A 208 3.05 4.09 13.29
C ILE A 208 2.46 2.93 12.51
N ILE A 209 1.47 3.22 11.68
CA ILE A 209 0.81 2.23 10.81
C ILE A 209 1.07 2.60 9.35
N HIS A 210 1.57 1.62 8.60
CA HIS A 210 1.85 1.70 7.19
C HIS A 210 0.80 0.96 6.36
N GLY A 211 0.56 1.44 5.15
CA GLY A 211 -0.34 0.78 4.22
C GLY A 211 -0.12 1.22 2.79
N HIS A 212 -0.49 0.36 1.84
CA HIS A 212 -0.37 0.66 0.43
C HIS A 212 -1.30 1.79 -0.03
N THR A 213 -0.78 2.66 -0.90
CA THR A 213 -1.60 3.64 -1.64
C THR A 213 -2.15 2.98 -2.91
N MET A 214 -3.28 2.28 -2.78
CA MET A 214 -3.89 1.58 -3.91
C MET A 214 -4.64 2.54 -4.84
N LYS A 215 -4.49 2.36 -6.15
CA LYS A 215 -5.28 3.12 -7.15
C LYS A 215 -6.76 2.77 -7.12
N SER A 216 -7.12 1.62 -6.60
CA SER A 216 -8.50 1.20 -6.35
C SER A 216 -9.19 1.98 -5.22
N GLY A 217 -8.43 2.72 -4.42
CA GLY A 217 -8.90 3.39 -3.21
C GLY A 217 -8.83 2.52 -1.95
N LEU A 218 -8.55 1.21 -2.09
CA LEU A 218 -8.39 0.29 -0.95
C LEU A 218 -7.16 0.61 -0.11
N MET A 219 -7.07 0.00 1.05
CA MET A 219 -6.02 0.24 2.04
C MET A 219 -5.91 1.75 2.36
N PHE A 220 -4.72 2.35 2.24
CA PHE A 220 -4.54 3.81 2.37
C PHE A 220 -4.66 4.57 1.05
N GLY A 221 -5.31 3.98 0.03
CA GLY A 221 -5.53 4.65 -1.27
C GLY A 221 -6.33 5.95 -1.15
N GLY A 222 -7.27 6.02 -0.19
CA GLY A 222 -8.08 7.20 0.12
C GLY A 222 -7.42 8.20 1.08
N LEU A 223 -6.32 7.84 1.76
CA LEU A 223 -5.73 8.66 2.83
C LEU A 223 -5.31 10.06 2.33
N LYS A 224 -4.91 10.20 1.07
CA LYS A 224 -4.53 11.50 0.48
C LYS A 224 -5.67 12.53 0.41
N GLN A 225 -6.92 12.12 0.60
CA GLN A 225 -8.06 13.06 0.68
C GLN A 225 -7.94 13.98 1.89
N TYR A 226 -7.22 13.57 2.94
CA TYR A 226 -6.89 14.41 4.08
C TYR A 226 -6.04 15.65 3.74
N ALA A 227 -5.49 15.74 2.52
CA ALA A 227 -4.87 16.99 2.04
C ALA A 227 -5.88 18.14 1.88
N ASP A 228 -7.17 17.83 1.75
CA ASP A 228 -8.26 18.80 1.82
C ASP A 228 -8.69 18.98 3.29
N GLU A 229 -8.64 20.22 3.76
CA GLU A 229 -8.98 20.57 5.15
C GLU A 229 -10.42 20.20 5.50
N THR A 230 -11.37 20.37 4.57
CA THR A 230 -12.80 20.05 4.78
C THR A 230 -12.97 18.55 4.96
N TYR A 231 -12.29 17.75 4.14
CA TYR A 231 -12.29 16.30 4.29
C TYR A 231 -11.70 15.88 5.64
N GLY A 232 -10.53 16.41 6.00
CA GLY A 232 -9.88 16.10 7.28
C GLY A 232 -10.75 16.47 8.49
N LYS A 233 -11.45 17.60 8.46
CA LYS A 233 -12.37 18.00 9.54
C LYS A 233 -13.59 17.08 9.64
N ASN A 234 -14.13 16.62 8.51
CA ASN A 234 -15.28 15.71 8.49
C ASN A 234 -14.93 14.28 8.94
N HIS A 235 -13.67 13.86 8.77
CA HIS A 235 -13.16 12.53 9.15
C HIS A 235 -12.07 12.68 10.24
N SER A 236 -12.28 13.59 11.20
CA SER A 236 -11.25 13.95 12.18
C SER A 236 -11.01 12.89 13.26
N ILE A 237 -11.90 11.90 13.40
CA ILE A 237 -11.77 10.81 14.36
C ILE A 237 -11.23 9.56 13.66
N ILE A 238 -10.15 9.03 14.20
CA ILE A 238 -9.49 7.80 13.79
C ILE A 238 -9.66 6.81 14.94
N CYS A 239 -10.39 5.72 14.71
CA CYS A 239 -10.55 4.66 15.68
C CYS A 239 -9.48 3.60 15.44
N PHE A 240 -8.67 3.32 16.43
CA PHE A 240 -7.75 2.19 16.42
C PHE A 240 -7.93 1.40 17.72
N ASP A 241 -8.53 0.24 17.60
CA ASP A 241 -8.64 -0.69 18.70
C ASP A 241 -7.42 -1.62 18.71
N SER A 242 -6.71 -1.67 19.82
CA SER A 242 -5.79 -2.78 20.05
C SER A 242 -6.61 -4.04 20.35
N LEU A 243 -5.95 -5.18 20.46
CA LEU A 243 -6.65 -6.40 20.91
C LEU A 243 -7.25 -6.27 22.32
N TYR A 244 -6.82 -5.28 23.11
CA TYR A 244 -7.12 -5.17 24.55
C TYR A 244 -7.93 -3.94 24.90
N GLU A 245 -7.96 -2.93 24.02
CA GLU A 245 -8.50 -1.61 24.35
C GLU A 245 -9.02 -0.89 23.12
N GLN A 246 -10.19 -0.29 23.22
CA GLN A 246 -10.74 0.60 22.19
C GLN A 246 -10.15 2.00 22.37
N ARG A 247 -9.70 2.60 21.25
CA ARG A 247 -9.03 3.90 21.27
C ARG A 247 -9.55 4.79 20.15
N GLU A 248 -9.73 6.06 20.49
CA GLU A 248 -10.06 7.11 19.53
C GLU A 248 -8.96 8.16 19.50
N TYR A 249 -8.64 8.59 18.28
CA TYR A 249 -7.63 9.61 18.05
C TYR A 249 -8.22 10.75 17.24
N GLN A 250 -7.98 11.98 17.65
CA GLN A 250 -8.39 13.16 16.92
C GLN A 250 -7.28 13.67 16.03
N LEU A 251 -7.60 13.97 14.77
CA LEU A 251 -6.68 14.51 13.78
C LEU A 251 -5.94 15.75 14.31
N ILE A 252 -4.60 15.72 14.32
CA ILE A 252 -3.76 16.82 14.81
C ILE A 252 -2.84 17.40 13.74
N ALA A 253 -2.36 16.59 12.77
CA ALA A 253 -1.51 17.04 11.68
C ALA A 253 -1.67 16.20 10.42
N VAL A 254 -1.50 16.82 9.26
CA VAL A 254 -1.48 16.17 7.94
C VAL A 254 -0.37 16.78 7.10
N PHE A 255 0.54 15.96 6.57
CA PHE A 255 1.67 16.51 5.81
C PHE A 255 2.23 15.54 4.78
N TYR A 256 3.02 16.08 3.85
CA TYR A 256 3.88 15.30 2.96
C TYR A 256 5.28 15.21 3.54
N SER A 257 5.90 14.05 3.40
CA SER A 257 7.28 13.77 3.78
C SER A 257 7.92 12.81 2.77
N GLN A 258 9.09 12.32 3.08
CA GLN A 258 9.77 11.27 2.34
C GLN A 258 10.64 10.44 3.29
N VAL A 259 11.08 9.27 2.85
CA VAL A 259 12.12 8.51 3.53
C VAL A 259 13.48 9.12 3.18
N PHE A 260 14.19 9.59 4.18
CA PHE A 260 15.50 10.23 4.03
C PHE A 260 16.63 9.25 4.30
N ASN A 261 17.81 9.51 3.74
CA ASN A 261 19.00 8.71 4.10
C ASN A 261 19.32 8.87 5.58
N ASN A 262 19.94 7.85 6.17
CA ASN A 262 20.32 7.88 7.59
C ASN A 262 21.28 9.01 7.95
N THR A 263 22.07 9.48 6.99
CA THR A 263 23.03 10.60 7.14
C THR A 263 22.40 11.99 7.06
N ASP A 264 21.14 12.08 6.59
CA ASP A 264 20.48 13.37 6.41
C ASP A 264 20.03 13.92 7.77
N LYS A 265 20.45 15.13 8.07
CA LYS A 265 20.12 15.85 9.30
C LYS A 265 18.81 16.63 9.11
N VAL A 266 17.72 15.90 8.92
CA VAL A 266 16.37 16.43 8.73
C VAL A 266 15.43 15.71 9.68
N PHE A 267 14.29 16.33 9.96
CA PHE A 267 13.26 15.70 10.76
C PHE A 267 12.71 14.45 10.07
N LYS A 268 12.63 13.35 10.80
CA LYS A 268 12.16 12.04 10.34
C LYS A 268 11.02 11.61 11.24
N TYR A 269 9.77 11.86 10.85
CA TYR A 269 8.58 11.53 11.64
C TYR A 269 8.52 10.06 12.03
N TYR A 270 9.07 9.18 11.20
CA TYR A 270 9.08 7.73 11.37
C TYR A 270 10.13 7.20 12.35
N ASN A 271 10.91 8.08 13.00
CA ASN A 271 11.85 7.71 14.07
C ASN A 271 11.30 8.03 15.47
N PHE A 272 10.07 8.55 15.57
CA PHE A 272 9.48 8.91 16.85
C PHE A 272 8.43 7.88 17.27
N PHE A 273 8.81 6.99 18.15
CA PHE A 273 7.95 5.97 18.76
C PHE A 273 7.69 6.26 20.22
N GLN A 274 8.69 6.77 20.94
CA GLN A 274 8.64 7.04 22.35
C GLN A 274 9.19 8.43 22.65
N ALA A 275 8.55 9.17 23.55
CA ALA A 275 9.06 10.38 24.15
C ALA A 275 9.44 10.09 25.61
N ASP A 276 10.73 9.98 25.87
CA ASP A 276 11.23 9.80 27.24
C ASP A 276 11.38 11.12 27.97
N THR A 277 11.45 12.23 27.24
CA THR A 277 11.62 13.58 27.76
C THR A 277 10.67 14.58 27.10
N GLN A 278 10.39 15.68 27.81
CA GLN A 278 9.65 16.83 27.27
C GLN A 278 10.31 17.39 26.01
N GLU A 279 11.65 17.47 25.96
CA GLU A 279 12.39 18.01 24.82
C GLU A 279 12.20 17.17 23.56
N GLU A 280 12.24 15.84 23.66
CA GLU A 280 11.97 14.93 22.54
C GLU A 280 10.55 15.08 22.02
N PHE A 281 9.57 15.20 22.92
CA PHE A 281 8.19 15.46 22.54
C PHE A 281 8.04 16.81 21.85
N ASP A 282 8.58 17.89 22.42
CA ASP A 282 8.45 19.25 21.89
C ASP A 282 9.08 19.33 20.48
N ASP A 283 10.28 18.77 20.27
CA ASP A 283 10.92 18.72 18.94
C ASP A 283 10.03 18.01 17.92
N TRP A 284 9.50 16.84 18.25
CA TRP A 284 8.63 16.12 17.35
C TRP A 284 7.32 16.88 17.08
N TYR A 285 6.68 17.39 18.13
CA TYR A 285 5.40 18.08 18.04
C TYR A 285 5.49 19.38 17.23
N GLU A 286 6.51 20.20 17.47
CA GLU A 286 6.74 21.43 16.71
C GLU A 286 6.96 21.13 15.22
N ASN A 287 7.73 20.10 14.91
CA ASN A 287 7.99 19.68 13.53
C ASN A 287 6.71 19.21 12.81
N ILE A 288 5.90 18.34 13.39
CA ILE A 288 4.66 17.87 12.73
C ILE A 288 3.64 19.01 12.56
N LYS A 289 3.55 19.94 13.51
CA LYS A 289 2.68 21.14 13.40
C LYS A 289 3.18 22.08 12.32
N ALA A 290 4.49 22.31 12.22
CA ALA A 290 5.09 23.17 11.18
C ALA A 290 4.94 22.58 9.77
N MET A 291 4.97 21.26 9.64
CA MET A 291 4.77 20.55 8.36
C MET A 291 3.31 20.43 7.96
N SER A 292 2.37 20.58 8.90
CA SER A 292 0.95 20.33 8.65
C SER A 292 0.40 21.26 7.57
N LEU A 293 -0.36 20.69 6.62
CA LEU A 293 -0.97 21.39 5.49
C LEU A 293 -1.99 22.44 5.93
N TYR A 294 -2.60 22.25 7.11
CA TYR A 294 -3.58 23.16 7.71
C TYR A 294 -3.58 23.00 9.24
N ASP A 295 -4.11 23.99 9.93
CA ASP A 295 -4.29 23.90 11.37
C ASP A 295 -5.60 23.17 11.71
N THR A 296 -5.50 22.10 12.46
CA THR A 296 -6.65 21.32 12.94
C THR A 296 -7.32 21.93 14.17
N GLY A 297 -6.67 22.90 14.83
CA GLY A 297 -7.08 23.45 16.12
C GLY A 297 -6.81 22.53 17.31
N VAL A 298 -6.27 21.33 17.08
CA VAL A 298 -5.92 20.37 18.13
C VAL A 298 -4.50 20.63 18.63
N THR A 299 -4.34 20.61 19.95
CA THR A 299 -3.05 20.79 20.63
C THR A 299 -2.71 19.54 21.44
N ALA A 300 -1.44 19.37 21.74
CA ALA A 300 -0.93 18.26 22.54
C ALA A 300 0.10 18.72 23.55
N GLU A 301 0.30 17.90 24.58
CA GLU A 301 1.30 18.08 25.63
C GLU A 301 2.07 16.79 25.88
N TYR A 302 3.22 16.90 26.54
CA TYR A 302 4.01 15.73 26.90
C TYR A 302 3.21 14.74 27.76
N GLY A 303 3.26 13.47 27.39
CA GLY A 303 2.46 12.41 27.97
C GLY A 303 1.19 12.05 27.18
N ASP A 304 0.82 12.85 26.16
CA ASP A 304 -0.21 12.44 25.21
C ASP A 304 0.30 11.31 24.31
N GLU A 305 -0.63 10.47 23.81
CA GLU A 305 -0.37 9.36 22.90
C GLU A 305 -0.88 9.67 21.50
N PHE A 306 -0.23 9.09 20.50
CA PHE A 306 -0.48 9.41 19.09
C PHE A 306 -0.58 8.14 18.22
N ILE A 307 -1.24 8.32 17.06
CA ILE A 307 -1.23 7.39 15.96
C ILE A 307 -0.78 8.12 14.70
N THR A 308 0.12 7.52 13.94
CA THR A 308 0.62 8.04 12.68
C THR A 308 0.28 7.05 11.56
N LEU A 309 -0.56 7.47 10.62
CA LEU A 309 -0.89 6.70 9.42
C LEU A 309 0.00 7.17 8.28
N SER A 310 0.75 6.26 7.66
CA SER A 310 1.74 6.56 6.64
C SER A 310 1.53 5.73 5.39
N CYS A 311 1.50 6.38 4.23
CA CYS A 311 1.43 5.70 2.94
C CYS A 311 2.34 6.35 1.90
N CYS A 312 2.63 5.61 0.81
CA CYS A 312 3.45 6.13 -0.28
C CYS A 312 2.80 7.35 -0.94
N SER A 313 3.63 8.35 -1.24
CA SER A 313 3.27 9.50 -2.05
C SER A 313 4.19 9.57 -3.27
N TYR A 314 3.60 9.78 -4.45
CA TYR A 314 4.34 9.80 -5.72
C TYR A 314 4.76 11.23 -6.14
N GLN A 315 4.75 12.19 -5.23
CA GLN A 315 5.16 13.58 -5.51
C GLN A 315 6.68 13.73 -5.60
N VAL A 316 7.40 12.95 -4.81
CA VAL A 316 8.86 12.86 -4.79
C VAL A 316 9.27 11.39 -4.68
N GLU A 317 10.53 11.08 -4.98
CA GLU A 317 11.11 9.75 -4.74
C GLU A 317 11.00 9.41 -3.25
N ASP A 318 10.62 8.19 -2.94
CA ASP A 318 10.37 7.71 -1.57
C ASP A 318 9.41 8.59 -0.75
N GLY A 319 8.53 9.34 -1.44
CA GLY A 319 7.57 10.23 -0.82
C GLY A 319 6.57 9.50 0.07
N ARG A 320 6.16 10.18 1.15
CA ARG A 320 5.12 9.71 2.08
C ARG A 320 4.03 10.76 2.24
N PHE A 321 2.81 10.29 2.45
CA PHE A 321 1.69 11.08 2.93
C PHE A 321 1.33 10.61 4.33
N VAL A 322 1.24 11.54 5.26
CA VAL A 322 1.17 11.26 6.71
C VAL A 322 -0.04 11.95 7.31
N VAL A 323 -0.77 11.21 8.12
CA VAL A 323 -1.91 11.69 8.92
C VAL A 323 -1.62 11.31 10.36
N VAL A 324 -1.65 12.28 11.27
CA VAL A 324 -1.38 12.08 12.69
C VAL A 324 -2.63 12.37 13.50
N GLY A 325 -2.98 11.46 14.40
CA GLY A 325 -4.03 11.61 15.40
C GLY A 325 -3.46 11.66 16.81
N LYS A 326 -4.05 12.50 17.68
CA LYS A 326 -3.81 12.54 19.11
C LYS A 326 -4.88 11.72 19.82
N ARG A 327 -4.51 10.84 20.74
CA ARG A 327 -5.45 10.02 21.51
C ARG A 327 -6.37 10.89 22.38
N ILE A 328 -7.65 10.56 22.38
CA ILE A 328 -8.70 11.22 23.17
C ILE A 328 -9.48 10.25 24.07
N VAL A 329 -9.50 8.94 23.69
CA VAL A 329 -10.08 7.84 24.48
C VAL A 329 -9.13 6.66 24.49
#